data_7abf764a2d97ff81d8deea6895e78f99
#
_entry.id   7abf764a2d97ff81d8deea6895e78f99
#
_cell.length_a   1.000
_cell.length_b   1.000
_cell.length_c   1.000
_cell.angle_alpha   90.00
_cell.angle_beta   90.00
_cell.angle_gamma   90.00
#
_symmetry.space_group_name_H-M   'P 1'
#
loop_
_entity.id
_entity.type
_entity.pdbx_description
1 polymer ?
#
loop_
_entity_poly.entity_id
_entity_poly.type
_entity_poly.pdbx_seq_one_letter_code
_entity_poly.pdbx_strand_id
1 'polypeptide(L)'
;MMSQDRRVRKTQTAIKDALISLLNKKSFGDITIQEISDMADVNRSTFYTHYLDKYDLLDQMENEKIDEIRSFIKGNTHFDNETFSENQLRETMEFVICLLYTSDAADE
;
A
#
# COMPACT_ATOMS: atom_id res chain seq x y z
N MET A 1 19.45 9.88 14.34
CA MET A 1 19.00 9.56 13.02
C MET A 1 18.36 8.21 12.93
N MET A 2 19.03 7.20 13.41
CA MET A 2 18.47 5.85 13.36
C MET A 2 17.13 5.74 14.06
N SER A 3 17.00 6.37 15.24
CA SER A 3 15.74 6.28 15.98
C SER A 3 14.61 7.01 15.26
N GLN A 4 14.95 8.06 14.53
CA GLN A 4 13.95 8.81 13.78
C GLN A 4 13.44 8.00 12.59
N ASP A 5 14.34 7.33 11.89
CA ASP A 5 13.96 6.48 10.77
C ASP A 5 13.09 5.32 11.24
N ARG A 6 13.42 4.75 12.39
CA ARG A 6 12.66 3.66 12.94
C ARG A 6 11.25 4.11 13.32
N ARG A 7 11.14 5.28 13.90
CA ARG A 7 9.85 5.84 14.30
C ARG A 7 8.97 6.12 13.09
N VAL A 8 9.55 6.70 12.05
CA VAL A 8 8.83 6.98 10.80
C VAL A 8 8.34 5.67 10.17
N ARG A 9 9.21 4.69 10.10
CA ARG A 9 8.87 3.40 9.51
C ARG A 9 7.74 2.73 10.27
N LYS A 10 7.80 2.80 11.60
CA LYS A 10 6.78 2.19 12.44
C LYS A 10 5.43 2.85 12.23
N THR A 11 5.40 4.17 12.13
CA THR A 11 4.19 4.92 11.88
C THR A 11 3.62 4.58 10.51
N GLN A 12 4.46 4.54 9.49
CA GLN A 12 4.02 4.22 8.14
C GLN A 12 3.47 2.80 8.07
N THR A 13 4.11 1.86 8.75
CA THR A 13 3.63 0.48 8.79
C THR A 13 2.26 0.41 9.46
N ALA A 14 2.08 1.13 10.56
CA ALA A 14 0.78 1.15 11.24
C ALA A 14 -0.32 1.70 10.35
N ILE A 15 -0.02 2.77 9.60
CA ILE A 15 -0.99 3.38 8.69
C ILE A 15 -1.35 2.42 7.56
N LYS A 16 -0.36 1.76 6.98
CA LYS A 16 -0.60 0.79 5.90
C LYS A 16 -1.42 -0.39 6.38
N ASP A 17 -1.08 -0.92 7.55
CA ASP A 17 -1.82 -2.04 8.13
C ASP A 17 -3.27 -1.64 8.44
N ALA A 18 -3.46 -0.40 8.88
CA ALA A 18 -4.80 0.10 9.15
C ALA A 18 -5.63 0.14 7.87
N LEU A 19 -5.05 0.62 6.77
CA LEU A 19 -5.76 0.65 5.50
C LEU A 19 -6.12 -0.76 5.05
N ILE A 20 -5.20 -1.70 5.14
CA ILE A 20 -5.45 -3.09 4.75
C ILE A 20 -6.60 -3.68 5.59
N SER A 21 -6.58 -3.44 6.90
CA SER A 21 -7.62 -3.93 7.78
C SER A 21 -8.99 -3.36 7.41
N LEU A 22 -9.03 -2.07 7.08
CA LEU A 22 -10.28 -1.43 6.69
C LEU A 22 -10.77 -1.92 5.33
N LEU A 23 -9.85 -2.22 4.42
CA LEU A 23 -10.23 -2.74 3.11
C LEU A 23 -10.89 -4.12 3.20
N ASN A 24 -10.60 -4.86 4.26
CA ASN A 24 -11.26 -6.12 4.49
C ASN A 24 -12.70 -5.94 4.98
N LYS A 25 -13.04 -4.74 5.44
CA LYS A 25 -14.35 -4.47 6.00
C LYS A 25 -15.24 -3.64 5.12
N LYS A 26 -14.67 -2.78 4.32
CA LYS A 26 -15.45 -1.89 3.46
C LYS A 26 -14.62 -1.52 2.23
N SER A 27 -15.30 -0.94 1.25
CA SER A 27 -14.62 -0.58 0.01
C SER A 27 -13.75 0.66 0.23
N PHE A 28 -12.74 0.81 -0.61
CA PHE A 28 -11.80 1.91 -0.50
C PHE A 28 -12.49 3.27 -0.55
N GLY A 29 -13.53 3.39 -1.38
CA GLY A 29 -14.24 4.65 -1.50
C GLY A 29 -14.90 5.10 -0.20
N ASP A 30 -15.26 4.14 0.65
CA ASP A 30 -15.95 4.43 1.91
C ASP A 30 -15.00 4.63 3.07
N ILE A 31 -13.72 4.36 2.88
CA ILE A 31 -12.74 4.52 3.95
C ILE A 31 -12.32 5.98 4.06
N THR A 32 -12.29 6.50 5.26
CA THR A 32 -11.88 7.88 5.50
C THR A 32 -10.50 7.93 6.15
N ILE A 33 -9.83 9.07 6.01
CA ILE A 33 -8.54 9.28 6.65
C ILE A 33 -8.67 9.19 8.16
N GLN A 34 -9.80 9.66 8.70
CA GLN A 34 -10.03 9.59 10.14
C GLN A 34 -10.06 8.13 10.61
N GLU A 35 -10.72 7.26 9.85
CA GLU A 35 -10.77 5.84 10.18
C GLU A 35 -9.39 5.20 10.14
N ILE A 36 -8.60 5.56 9.12
CA ILE A 36 -7.25 5.04 9.02
C ILE A 36 -6.41 5.50 10.21
N SER A 37 -6.50 6.78 10.54
CA SER A 37 -5.73 7.35 11.64
C SER A 37 -6.12 6.72 12.97
N ASP A 38 -7.41 6.56 13.20
CA ASP A 38 -7.92 5.95 14.43
C ASP A 38 -7.44 4.52 14.58
N MET A 39 -7.50 3.76 13.50
CA MET A 39 -7.07 2.36 13.54
C MET A 39 -5.56 2.23 13.70
N ALA A 40 -4.81 3.16 13.12
CA ALA A 40 -3.36 3.17 13.25
C ALA A 40 -2.90 3.78 14.59
N ASP A 41 -3.84 4.35 15.34
CA ASP A 41 -3.58 5.01 16.61
C ASP A 41 -2.63 6.21 16.43
N VAL A 42 -2.91 7.01 15.43
CA VAL A 42 -2.15 8.24 15.18
C VAL A 42 -3.11 9.39 14.96
N ASN A 43 -2.60 10.61 15.05
CA ASN A 43 -3.41 11.80 14.78
C ASN A 43 -3.53 11.99 13.27
N ARG A 44 -4.59 12.66 12.84
CA ARG A 44 -4.72 13.00 11.43
C ARG A 44 -3.54 13.81 10.91
N SER A 45 -3.02 14.69 11.73
CA SER A 45 -1.85 15.48 11.34
C SER A 45 -0.65 14.59 11.06
N THR A 46 -0.50 13.51 11.81
CA THR A 46 0.56 12.54 11.57
C THR A 46 0.37 11.85 10.22
N PHE A 47 -0.88 11.50 9.88
CA PHE A 47 -1.16 10.93 8.58
C PHE A 47 -0.71 11.89 7.47
N TYR A 48 -1.10 13.15 7.58
CA TYR A 48 -0.77 14.14 6.56
C TYR A 48 0.72 14.50 6.49
N THR A 49 1.47 14.16 7.53
CA THR A 49 2.92 14.32 7.49
C THR A 49 3.54 13.36 6.47
N HIS A 50 2.94 12.17 6.32
CA HIS A 50 3.49 11.14 5.47
C HIS A 50 2.78 10.99 4.12
N TYR A 51 1.51 11.30 4.03
CA TYR A 51 0.71 11.09 2.84
C TYR A 51 -0.21 12.26 2.58
N LEU A 52 -0.46 12.55 1.31
CA LEU A 52 -1.34 13.67 0.96
C LEU A 52 -2.80 13.30 1.19
N ASP A 53 -3.17 12.06 0.91
CA ASP A 53 -4.52 11.55 1.12
C ASP A 53 -4.48 10.04 1.03
N LYS A 54 -5.65 9.39 1.07
CA LYS A 54 -5.70 7.93 1.03
C LYS A 54 -5.27 7.36 -0.32
N TYR A 55 -5.46 8.12 -1.38
CA TYR A 55 -5.03 7.70 -2.71
C TYR A 55 -3.51 7.70 -2.81
N ASP A 56 -2.87 8.70 -2.22
CA ASP A 56 -1.41 8.76 -2.15
C ASP A 56 -0.86 7.58 -1.35
N LEU A 57 -1.52 7.26 -0.23
CA LEU A 57 -1.14 6.12 0.58
C LEU A 57 -1.21 4.83 -0.23
N LEU A 58 -2.30 4.61 -0.94
CA LEU A 58 -2.47 3.40 -1.75
C LEU A 58 -1.41 3.34 -2.85
N ASP A 59 -1.16 4.47 -3.50
CA ASP A 59 -0.17 4.55 -4.57
C ASP A 59 1.23 4.17 -4.06
N GLN A 60 1.60 4.66 -2.89
CA GLN A 60 2.89 4.33 -2.32
C GLN A 60 2.99 2.86 -1.95
N MET A 61 1.90 2.28 -1.44
CA MET A 61 1.86 0.85 -1.13
C MET A 61 2.03 0.02 -2.39
N GLU A 62 1.39 0.41 -3.48
CA GLU A 62 1.51 -0.28 -4.75
C GLU A 62 2.94 -0.20 -5.28
N ASN A 63 3.54 0.97 -5.19
CA ASN A 63 4.91 1.16 -5.65
C ASN A 63 5.89 0.29 -4.87
N GLU A 64 5.69 0.17 -3.57
CA GLU A 64 6.55 -0.66 -2.73
C GLU A 64 6.45 -2.13 -3.14
N LYS A 65 5.24 -2.60 -3.42
CA LYS A 65 5.03 -3.97 -3.84
C LYS A 65 5.65 -4.24 -5.20
N ILE A 66 5.53 -3.30 -6.11
CA ILE A 66 6.13 -3.42 -7.43
C ILE A 66 7.64 -3.52 -7.31
N ASP A 67 8.25 -2.71 -6.45
CA ASP A 67 9.69 -2.74 -6.23
C ASP A 67 10.13 -4.08 -5.65
N GLU A 68 9.38 -4.62 -4.71
CA GLU A 68 9.69 -5.92 -4.11
C GLU A 68 9.65 -7.02 -5.17
N ILE A 69 8.64 -7.01 -6.01
CA ILE A 69 8.49 -8.02 -7.05
C ILE A 69 9.60 -7.88 -8.08
N ARG A 70 9.93 -6.65 -8.44
CA ARG A 70 11.00 -6.40 -9.41
C ARG A 70 12.33 -6.93 -8.88
N SER A 71 12.61 -6.69 -7.59
CA SER A 71 13.83 -7.17 -6.96
C SER A 71 13.87 -8.69 -6.93
N PHE A 72 12.73 -9.30 -6.64
CA PHE A 72 12.62 -10.75 -6.59
C PHE A 72 12.89 -11.34 -7.98
N ILE A 73 12.31 -10.77 -9.01
CA ILE A 73 12.48 -11.24 -10.37
C ILE A 73 13.94 -11.12 -10.79
N LYS A 74 14.56 -9.98 -10.51
CA LYS A 74 15.96 -9.77 -10.86
C LYS A 74 16.88 -10.75 -10.16
N GLY A 75 16.56 -11.09 -8.92
CA GLY A 75 17.37 -12.02 -8.15
C GLY A 75 17.27 -13.45 -8.61
N ASN A 76 16.14 -13.77 -9.19
CA ASN A 76 15.88 -15.19 -9.48
C ASN A 76 16.03 -15.60 -10.92
N THR A 77 16.32 -14.74 -11.91
CA THR A 77 16.31 -15.08 -13.06
C THR A 77 16.58 -14.73 -14.20
N HIS A 78 16.26 -15.19 -15.02
CA HIS A 78 16.16 -15.27 -16.44
C HIS A 78 15.05 -14.40 -17.03
N PHE A 79 14.34 -13.66 -16.23
CA PHE A 79 13.31 -12.80 -16.81
C PHE A 79 14.01 -11.58 -17.38
N ASP A 80 13.84 -11.37 -18.65
CA ASP A 80 14.37 -10.21 -19.30
C ASP A 80 13.55 -9.01 -18.88
N ASN A 81 14.21 -7.92 -18.60
CA ASN A 81 13.54 -6.67 -18.31
C ASN A 81 12.68 -6.21 -19.48
N GLU A 82 12.96 -6.79 -20.64
CA GLU A 82 12.20 -6.43 -21.84
C GLU A 82 10.82 -7.06 -21.88
N THR A 83 10.64 -8.14 -21.12
CA THR A 83 9.38 -8.89 -21.14
C THR A 83 8.28 -8.14 -20.41
N PHE A 84 8.66 -7.41 -19.35
CA PHE A 84 7.67 -6.67 -18.57
C PHE A 84 8.11 -5.23 -18.44
N SER A 85 7.34 -4.35 -19.05
CA SER A 85 7.58 -2.93 -18.87
C SER A 85 7.10 -2.55 -17.48
N GLU A 86 7.60 -1.43 -16.97
CA GLU A 86 7.20 -0.93 -15.67
C GLU A 86 5.69 -0.68 -15.61
N ASN A 87 5.13 -0.20 -16.71
CA ASN A 87 3.69 0.05 -16.77
C ASN A 87 2.88 -1.24 -16.70
N GLN A 88 3.36 -2.29 -17.34
CA GLN A 88 2.66 -3.57 -17.30
C GLN A 88 2.69 -4.17 -15.91
N LEU A 89 3.81 -4.05 -15.20
CA LEU A 89 3.90 -4.52 -13.84
C LEU A 89 2.93 -3.74 -12.94
N ARG A 90 2.90 -2.44 -13.12
CA ARG A 90 2.02 -1.59 -12.33
C ARG A 90 0.55 -1.94 -12.57
N GLU A 91 0.16 -2.10 -13.81
CA GLU A 91 -1.21 -2.45 -14.15
C GLU A 91 -1.59 -3.82 -13.56
N THR A 92 -0.69 -4.78 -13.68
CA THR A 92 -0.92 -6.11 -13.13
C THR A 92 -1.07 -6.05 -11.63
N MET A 93 -0.20 -5.31 -10.97
CA MET A 93 -0.25 -5.20 -9.52
C MET A 93 -1.50 -4.47 -9.04
N GLU A 94 -1.91 -3.43 -9.74
CA GLU A 94 -3.14 -2.73 -9.40
C GLU A 94 -4.33 -3.67 -9.50
N PHE A 95 -4.38 -4.47 -10.55
CA PHE A 95 -5.43 -5.45 -10.74
C PHE A 95 -5.43 -6.48 -9.61
N VAL A 96 -4.27 -7.01 -9.28
CA VAL A 96 -4.13 -8.00 -8.21
C VAL A 96 -4.53 -7.42 -6.87
N ILE A 97 -4.08 -6.21 -6.58
CA ILE A 97 -4.40 -5.55 -5.32
C ILE A 97 -5.90 -5.30 -5.25
N CYS A 98 -6.50 -4.85 -6.34
CA CYS A 98 -7.94 -4.65 -6.38
C CYS A 98 -8.69 -5.96 -6.11
N LEU A 99 -8.26 -7.03 -6.74
CA LEU A 99 -8.90 -8.33 -6.53
C LEU A 99 -8.75 -8.82 -5.10
N LEU A 100 -7.56 -8.67 -4.54
CA LEU A 100 -7.31 -9.16 -3.20
C LEU A 100 -8.03 -8.34 -2.13
N TYR A 101 -8.05 -7.02 -2.32
CA TYR A 101 -8.60 -6.14 -1.30
C TYR A 101 -10.10 -5.90 -1.43
N THR A 102 -10.64 -6.05 -2.65
CA THR A 102 -12.05 -5.79 -2.86
C THR A 102 -12.88 -7.07 -2.92
N SER A 103 -12.26 -8.22 -3.13
CA SER A 103 -13.02 -9.45 -3.24
C SER A 103 -13.73 -9.79 -1.93
N ASP A 104 -13.14 -9.42 -0.81
CA ASP A 104 -13.77 -9.68 0.48
C ASP A 104 -15.04 -8.85 0.62
N ALA A 105 -15.01 -7.63 0.12
CA ALA A 105 -16.18 -6.77 0.16
C ALA A 105 -17.26 -7.27 -0.80
N ALA A 106 -16.84 -7.87 -1.89
CA ALA A 106 -17.77 -8.37 -2.88
C ALA A 106 -18.52 -9.61 -2.41
N ASP A 107 -17.94 -10.33 -1.48
CA ASP A 107 -18.56 -11.55 -1.00
C ASP A 107 -19.66 -11.29 0.01
N GLU A 108 -19.78 -10.06 0.42
CA GLU A 108 -20.83 -9.69 1.34
C GLU A 108 -22.17 -9.59 0.63
#